data_40a74e9cc2027b85338cc8535db07115
#
_entry.id   40a74e9cc2027b85338cc8535db07115
#
_cell.length_a   1.000
_cell.length_b   1.000
_cell.length_c   1.000
_cell.angle_alpha   90.00
_cell.angle_beta   90.00
_cell.angle_gamma   90.00
#
_symmetry.space_group_name_H-M   'P 1'
#
loop_
_entity.id
_entity.type
_entity.pdbx_description
1 polymer ?
#
loop_
_entity_poly.entity_id
_entity_poly.type
_entity_poly.pdbx_seq_one_letter_code
_entity_poly.pdbx_strand_id
1 'polypeptide(L)'
;MLPFLRPVICVLAALSFSASHAQTCPEWPPVRAEREIASLQAQISEWDDSYHRQGVSLVADELYDQSVQRLSQLRTCFAKPAAADKDPLKTAAGAHPHPIPHTGVNKLPDERAVESWLNGKSNLWIQPKVDGVAVTLVYENGKLEKVISRGDGIKGQDWTGHAHQIPAIPAHLAWEKTLVLQGELYWLLADHVQANSGSLNARSKVAGLLARKAISEDEGAQLGLFVWDWPDGPASMTERLAGLTALGFADSSLFSEPLENFTQARNWREHWYRNPLPFATDGVIIREGERPPPERWQAKAPYWIAAWKYPFAQMLAEVRRVNFNIGRSGKVTPVIDVEPVQLDDRKVSRISVGSLNRWQALDIRPGDQIAISLAGLTIPRLDSVVSRSVERTPLNVPIATDYHALSCWQLLEGCESQFRERLKWLSGKKGLAMNGVGPGTWDKLIRAGHINGLLDWMPLDGAQLANIPGLGERSAAKLLKSFQGTREQSFQIWLKAIGLPPVAGVALGDSWSELAARDEARWQAEPGIGPGRAKQLYAFFNDPQVQLLSTQLREQGIKGF
;
A
#
# COMPACT_ATOMS: atom_id res chain seq x y z
N MET A 1 -8.20 -19.35 74.48
CA MET A 1 -9.10 -18.66 73.53
C MET A 1 -8.28 -17.74 72.67
N LEU A 2 -7.89 -18.18 71.49
CA LEU A 2 -7.22 -17.35 70.46
C LEU A 2 -8.22 -17.09 69.34
N PRO A 3 -8.32 -15.87 68.82
CA PRO A 3 -9.17 -15.58 67.64
C PRO A 3 -8.41 -15.84 66.35
N PHE A 4 -9.07 -16.54 65.42
CA PHE A 4 -8.63 -16.81 64.06
C PHE A 4 -8.61 -15.53 63.22
N LEU A 5 -7.45 -15.15 62.67
CA LEU A 5 -7.31 -14.18 61.60
C LEU A 5 -7.60 -14.88 60.26
N ARG A 6 -8.63 -14.39 59.54
CA ARG A 6 -8.88 -14.74 58.13
C ARG A 6 -8.05 -13.84 57.22
N PRO A 7 -7.35 -14.36 56.21
CA PRO A 7 -6.72 -13.51 55.20
C PRO A 7 -7.75 -13.02 54.20
N VAL A 8 -7.78 -11.69 53.99
CA VAL A 8 -8.50 -11.06 52.91
C VAL A 8 -7.66 -11.18 51.64
N ILE A 9 -8.10 -12.00 50.69
CA ILE A 9 -7.49 -12.10 49.36
C ILE A 9 -8.04 -10.93 48.53
N CYS A 10 -7.22 -9.89 48.31
CA CYS A 10 -7.48 -8.85 47.30
C CYS A 10 -7.23 -9.45 45.91
N VAL A 11 -8.31 -9.74 45.20
CA VAL A 11 -8.23 -10.02 43.75
C VAL A 11 -8.03 -8.72 43.03
N LEU A 12 -6.80 -8.48 42.60
CA LEU A 12 -6.47 -7.41 41.62
C LEU A 12 -6.99 -7.87 40.26
N ALA A 13 -8.17 -7.34 39.85
CA ALA A 13 -8.64 -7.45 38.49
C ALA A 13 -7.73 -6.61 37.60
N ALA A 14 -6.83 -7.26 36.87
CA ALA A 14 -6.06 -6.64 35.80
C ALA A 14 -7.03 -6.29 34.66
N LEU A 15 -7.47 -5.04 34.62
CA LEU A 15 -8.14 -4.45 33.45
C LEU A 15 -7.13 -4.37 32.30
N SER A 16 -7.16 -5.37 31.43
CA SER A 16 -6.46 -5.34 30.15
C SER A 16 -7.12 -4.27 29.28
N PHE A 17 -6.61 -3.05 29.31
CA PHE A 17 -6.94 -2.05 28.32
C PHE A 17 -6.39 -2.54 26.96
N SER A 18 -7.24 -3.15 26.15
CA SER A 18 -6.99 -3.30 24.73
C SER A 18 -6.95 -1.89 24.13
N ALA A 19 -5.75 -1.40 23.85
CA ALA A 19 -5.57 -0.15 23.12
C ALA A 19 -6.14 -0.34 21.71
N SER A 20 -7.41 0.02 21.51
CA SER A 20 -7.90 0.33 20.18
C SER A 20 -6.99 1.45 19.66
N HIS A 21 -6.39 1.28 18.49
CA HIS A 21 -5.65 2.33 17.81
C HIS A 21 -6.67 3.41 17.41
N ALA A 22 -7.01 4.28 18.35
CA ALA A 22 -7.66 5.53 18.02
C ALA A 22 -6.64 6.30 17.18
N GLN A 23 -6.89 6.43 15.89
CA GLN A 23 -6.11 7.31 15.03
C GLN A 23 -6.16 8.70 15.67
N THR A 24 -5.01 9.19 16.10
CA THR A 24 -4.89 10.48 16.75
C THR A 24 -5.28 11.59 15.79
N CYS A 25 -6.10 12.52 16.25
CA CYS A 25 -6.46 13.68 15.43
C CYS A 25 -5.20 14.51 15.12
N PRO A 26 -5.07 15.03 13.89
CA PRO A 26 -3.96 15.91 13.55
C PRO A 26 -3.97 17.20 14.40
N GLU A 27 -2.80 17.65 14.82
CA GLU A 27 -2.65 18.92 15.53
C GLU A 27 -2.60 20.11 14.56
N TRP A 28 -3.69 20.31 13.80
CA TRP A 28 -3.78 21.41 12.85
C TRP A 28 -4.48 22.64 13.44
N PRO A 29 -4.03 23.85 13.10
CA PRO A 29 -4.83 25.04 13.35
C PRO A 29 -6.19 24.94 12.66
N PRO A 30 -7.28 25.53 13.24
CA PRO A 30 -8.63 25.43 12.68
C PRO A 30 -8.74 25.84 11.21
N VAL A 31 -8.06 26.91 10.80
CA VAL A 31 -8.04 27.40 9.42
C VAL A 31 -7.41 26.38 8.44
N ARG A 32 -6.37 25.67 8.87
CA ARG A 32 -5.78 24.60 8.09
C ARG A 32 -6.73 23.43 7.98
N ALA A 33 -7.30 22.99 9.10
CA ALA A 33 -8.26 21.88 9.13
C ALA A 33 -9.43 22.12 8.18
N GLU A 34 -10.00 23.34 8.15
CA GLU A 34 -11.06 23.71 7.23
C GLU A 34 -10.65 23.55 5.76
N ARG A 35 -9.47 24.05 5.40
CA ARG A 35 -8.97 23.94 4.01
C ARG A 35 -8.68 22.51 3.59
N GLU A 36 -8.07 21.69 4.46
CA GLU A 36 -7.78 20.29 4.19
C GLU A 36 -9.08 19.48 4.05
N ILE A 37 -10.07 19.70 4.91
CA ILE A 37 -11.39 19.07 4.83
C ILE A 37 -12.09 19.46 3.53
N ALA A 38 -12.09 20.75 3.18
CA ALA A 38 -12.73 21.24 1.96
C ALA A 38 -12.04 20.67 0.69
N SER A 39 -10.71 20.60 0.68
CA SER A 39 -9.93 20.05 -0.43
C SER A 39 -10.23 18.56 -0.62
N LEU A 40 -10.21 17.76 0.45
CA LEU A 40 -10.52 16.32 0.37
C LEU A 40 -11.97 16.08 -0.04
N GLN A 41 -12.91 16.89 0.45
CA GLN A 41 -14.30 16.85 0.04
C GLN A 41 -14.47 17.13 -1.47
N ALA A 42 -13.80 18.16 -1.98
CA ALA A 42 -13.87 18.53 -3.40
C ALA A 42 -13.32 17.40 -4.28
N GLN A 43 -12.21 16.78 -3.85
CA GLN A 43 -11.61 15.67 -4.57
C GLN A 43 -12.49 14.42 -4.60
N ILE A 44 -13.11 14.06 -3.47
CA ILE A 44 -14.07 12.95 -3.42
C ILE A 44 -15.26 13.24 -4.32
N SER A 45 -15.76 14.49 -4.33
CA SER A 45 -16.86 14.90 -5.23
C SER A 45 -16.48 14.82 -6.72
N GLU A 46 -15.24 15.11 -7.07
CA GLU A 46 -14.72 14.94 -8.44
C GLU A 46 -14.67 13.44 -8.83
N TRP A 47 -14.22 12.58 -7.94
CA TRP A 47 -14.22 11.13 -8.17
C TRP A 47 -15.63 10.58 -8.34
N ASP A 48 -16.57 11.02 -7.49
CA ASP A 48 -17.98 10.66 -7.58
C ASP A 48 -18.59 11.09 -8.92
N ASP A 49 -18.34 12.32 -9.33
CA ASP A 49 -18.83 12.86 -10.61
C ASP A 49 -18.26 12.08 -11.80
N SER A 50 -16.95 11.81 -11.80
CA SER A 50 -16.29 11.04 -12.85
C SER A 50 -16.85 9.62 -12.92
N TYR A 51 -16.99 8.97 -11.77
CA TYR A 51 -17.49 7.60 -11.70
C TYR A 51 -18.97 7.51 -12.12
N HIS A 52 -19.84 8.35 -11.54
CA HIS A 52 -21.28 8.23 -11.74
C HIS A 52 -21.79 8.85 -13.04
N ARG A 53 -21.13 9.88 -13.58
CA ARG A 53 -21.57 10.56 -14.80
C ARG A 53 -20.79 10.15 -16.06
N GLN A 54 -19.50 9.81 -15.90
CA GLN A 54 -18.62 9.50 -17.03
C GLN A 54 -18.27 8.02 -17.12
N GLY A 55 -18.61 7.21 -16.08
CA GLY A 55 -18.23 5.80 -16.00
C GLY A 55 -16.72 5.57 -15.85
N VAL A 56 -15.97 6.60 -15.42
CA VAL A 56 -14.51 6.55 -15.29
C VAL A 56 -14.13 6.55 -13.81
N SER A 57 -13.43 5.52 -13.35
CA SER A 57 -12.86 5.48 -12.02
C SER A 57 -11.47 6.13 -12.04
N LEU A 58 -11.32 7.29 -11.37
CA LEU A 58 -10.06 8.02 -11.24
C LEU A 58 -9.17 7.49 -10.11
N VAL A 59 -9.74 6.69 -9.21
CA VAL A 59 -9.07 6.11 -8.05
C VAL A 59 -9.57 4.68 -7.84
N ALA A 60 -8.72 3.80 -7.28
CA ALA A 60 -9.16 2.45 -6.91
C ALA A 60 -10.23 2.52 -5.81
N ASP A 61 -11.24 1.66 -5.86
CA ASP A 61 -12.38 1.63 -4.91
C ASP A 61 -11.91 1.57 -3.44
N GLU A 62 -10.85 0.82 -3.17
CA GLU A 62 -10.30 0.71 -1.82
C GLU A 62 -9.67 2.02 -1.32
N LEU A 63 -9.03 2.80 -2.19
CA LEU A 63 -8.46 4.10 -1.84
C LEU A 63 -9.55 5.17 -1.72
N TYR A 64 -10.60 5.07 -2.53
CA TYR A 64 -11.81 5.89 -2.38
C TYR A 64 -12.46 5.68 -1.00
N ASP A 65 -12.72 4.42 -0.62
CA ASP A 65 -13.32 4.08 0.68
C ASP A 65 -12.49 4.61 1.85
N GLN A 66 -11.16 4.46 1.79
CA GLN A 66 -10.24 4.98 2.81
C GLN A 66 -10.25 6.52 2.86
N SER A 67 -10.35 7.18 1.70
CA SER A 67 -10.43 8.66 1.62
C SER A 67 -11.73 9.20 2.21
N VAL A 68 -12.86 8.54 1.97
CA VAL A 68 -14.16 8.86 2.60
C VAL A 68 -14.09 8.66 4.11
N GLN A 69 -13.50 7.56 4.56
CA GLN A 69 -13.29 7.32 5.99
C GLN A 69 -12.40 8.39 6.63
N ARG A 70 -11.33 8.80 5.94
CA ARG A 70 -10.44 9.89 6.39
C ARG A 70 -11.17 11.21 6.49
N LEU A 71 -12.02 11.56 5.52
CA LEU A 71 -12.84 12.77 5.56
C LEU A 71 -13.79 12.76 6.78
N SER A 72 -14.47 11.64 7.03
CA SER A 72 -15.35 11.47 8.18
C SER A 72 -14.59 11.65 9.51
N GLN A 73 -13.40 11.06 9.61
CA GLN A 73 -12.52 11.20 10.78
C GLN A 73 -12.11 12.66 11.00
N LEU A 74 -11.65 13.36 9.95
CA LEU A 74 -11.25 14.77 10.06
C LEU A 74 -12.41 15.65 10.52
N ARG A 75 -13.61 15.42 9.99
CA ARG A 75 -14.82 16.13 10.42
C ARG A 75 -15.12 15.90 11.91
N THR A 76 -14.98 14.67 12.39
CA THR A 76 -15.15 14.33 13.81
C THR A 76 -14.08 15.01 14.66
N CYS A 77 -12.82 14.96 14.26
CA CYS A 77 -11.70 15.57 14.97
C CYS A 77 -11.85 17.09 15.17
N PHE A 78 -12.41 17.77 14.17
CA PHE A 78 -12.51 19.24 14.19
C PHE A 78 -13.95 19.73 14.41
N ALA A 79 -14.83 18.86 14.92
CA ALA A 79 -16.22 19.17 15.24
C ALA A 79 -16.99 19.88 14.08
N LYS A 80 -16.62 19.56 12.83
CA LYS A 80 -17.33 20.09 11.67
C LYS A 80 -18.53 19.18 11.39
N PRO A 81 -19.77 19.73 11.35
CA PRO A 81 -20.91 18.94 10.94
C PRO A 81 -20.65 18.33 9.56
N ALA A 82 -21.16 17.13 9.33
CA ALA A 82 -21.28 16.63 7.99
C ALA A 82 -21.96 17.76 7.20
N ALA A 83 -21.29 18.36 6.23
CA ALA A 83 -21.99 19.20 5.26
C ALA A 83 -23.15 18.35 4.80
N ALA A 84 -24.35 18.95 4.63
CA ALA A 84 -25.45 18.23 4.01
C ALA A 84 -24.87 17.68 2.70
N ASP A 85 -24.51 16.40 2.74
CA ASP A 85 -23.85 15.77 1.60
C ASP A 85 -24.82 15.98 0.44
N LYS A 86 -24.39 16.73 -0.56
CA LYS A 86 -24.94 16.57 -1.88
C LYS A 86 -24.65 15.12 -2.20
N ASP A 87 -25.62 14.26 -1.87
CA ASP A 87 -25.52 12.84 -2.17
C ASP A 87 -25.15 12.75 -3.66
N PRO A 88 -23.91 12.35 -4.02
CA PRO A 88 -23.49 12.35 -5.41
C PRO A 88 -24.39 11.44 -6.25
N LEU A 89 -25.02 10.47 -5.59
CA LEU A 89 -26.01 9.60 -6.19
C LEU A 89 -27.27 10.37 -6.61
N LYS A 90 -27.70 11.42 -5.89
CA LYS A 90 -28.87 12.24 -6.28
C LYS A 90 -28.68 13.02 -7.57
N THR A 91 -27.46 13.40 -7.91
CA THR A 91 -27.14 14.11 -9.15
C THR A 91 -26.79 13.19 -10.31
N ALA A 92 -26.35 11.96 -10.01
CA ALA A 92 -26.06 10.89 -10.96
C ALA A 92 -27.28 10.00 -11.25
N ALA A 93 -28.39 10.18 -10.50
CA ALA A 93 -29.61 9.44 -10.73
C ALA A 93 -30.08 9.62 -12.19
N GLY A 94 -30.15 8.52 -12.92
CA GLY A 94 -30.81 8.48 -14.22
C GLY A 94 -32.30 8.83 -14.10
N ALA A 95 -33.01 8.91 -15.24
CA ALA A 95 -34.44 9.24 -15.27
C ALA A 95 -35.35 8.06 -14.91
N HIS A 96 -34.83 6.82 -14.89
CA HIS A 96 -35.64 5.60 -14.81
C HIS A 96 -35.75 5.07 -13.37
N PRO A 97 -36.99 5.05 -12.80
CA PRO A 97 -37.19 4.55 -11.45
C PRO A 97 -37.06 3.03 -11.39
N HIS A 98 -36.51 2.53 -10.27
CA HIS A 98 -36.54 1.11 -9.96
C HIS A 98 -37.93 0.71 -9.45
N PRO A 99 -38.49 -0.41 -9.94
CA PRO A 99 -39.76 -0.94 -9.38
C PRO A 99 -39.62 -1.28 -7.89
N ILE A 100 -38.45 -1.76 -7.48
CA ILE A 100 -38.09 -2.07 -6.10
C ILE A 100 -36.71 -1.43 -5.82
N PRO A 101 -36.50 -0.73 -4.69
CA PRO A 101 -35.25 -0.05 -4.39
C PRO A 101 -34.03 -0.98 -4.52
N HIS A 102 -32.98 -0.49 -5.17
CA HIS A 102 -31.73 -1.21 -5.41
C HIS A 102 -30.55 -0.46 -4.75
N THR A 103 -30.41 -0.60 -3.46
CA THR A 103 -29.46 0.18 -2.67
C THR A 103 -28.13 -0.55 -2.46
N GLY A 104 -27.10 0.18 -2.04
CA GLY A 104 -25.87 -0.42 -1.53
C GLY A 104 -26.10 -1.15 -0.20
N VAL A 105 -25.10 -1.87 0.28
CA VAL A 105 -25.13 -2.64 1.52
C VAL A 105 -24.17 -2.06 2.56
N ASN A 106 -24.46 -2.31 3.84
CA ASN A 106 -23.57 -1.94 4.94
C ASN A 106 -22.25 -2.71 4.82
N LYS A 107 -21.13 -2.02 5.05
CA LYS A 107 -19.79 -2.61 5.06
C LYS A 107 -19.39 -2.92 6.50
N LEU A 108 -19.04 -4.17 6.78
CA LEU A 108 -18.51 -4.60 8.07
C LEU A 108 -16.98 -4.44 8.05
N PRO A 109 -16.41 -3.58 8.92
CA PRO A 109 -15.02 -3.17 8.80
C PRO A 109 -14.01 -4.25 9.21
N ASP A 110 -14.40 -5.15 10.10
CA ASP A 110 -13.50 -6.15 10.68
C ASP A 110 -14.27 -7.42 11.13
N GLU A 111 -13.52 -8.42 11.57
CA GLU A 111 -14.05 -9.71 12.03
C GLU A 111 -15.03 -9.57 13.20
N ARG A 112 -14.76 -8.65 14.15
CA ARG A 112 -15.66 -8.42 15.31
C ARG A 112 -17.01 -7.86 14.87
N ALA A 113 -16.99 -6.97 13.89
CA ALA A 113 -18.24 -6.44 13.33
C ALA A 113 -19.03 -7.53 12.60
N VAL A 114 -18.35 -8.46 11.93
CA VAL A 114 -18.99 -9.63 11.30
C VAL A 114 -19.58 -10.56 12.35
N GLU A 115 -18.82 -10.95 13.38
CA GLU A 115 -19.34 -11.78 14.49
C GLU A 115 -20.55 -11.13 15.16
N SER A 116 -20.47 -9.81 15.44
CA SER A 116 -21.57 -9.06 16.03
C SER A 116 -22.80 -9.03 15.12
N TRP A 117 -22.61 -8.89 13.80
CA TRP A 117 -23.72 -8.84 12.83
C TRP A 117 -24.40 -10.21 12.69
N LEU A 118 -23.64 -11.31 12.76
CA LEU A 118 -24.16 -12.68 12.69
C LEU A 118 -24.91 -13.08 13.97
N ASN A 119 -24.55 -12.48 15.11
CA ASN A 119 -25.10 -12.87 16.40
C ASN A 119 -26.62 -12.65 16.47
N GLY A 120 -27.35 -13.69 16.87
CA GLY A 120 -28.81 -13.69 16.98
C GLY A 120 -29.56 -13.80 15.66
N LYS A 121 -28.86 -13.99 14.53
CA LYS A 121 -29.46 -14.23 13.21
C LYS A 121 -29.45 -15.72 12.86
N SER A 122 -30.40 -16.13 12.04
CA SER A 122 -30.56 -17.52 11.58
C SER A 122 -30.81 -17.55 10.07
N ASN A 123 -30.74 -18.75 9.49
CA ASN A 123 -30.94 -18.94 8.05
C ASN A 123 -30.03 -18.01 7.20
N LEU A 124 -28.74 -18.03 7.54
CA LEU A 124 -27.75 -17.17 6.91
C LEU A 124 -27.20 -17.80 5.64
N TRP A 125 -26.81 -16.96 4.70
CA TRP A 125 -26.20 -17.32 3.43
C TRP A 125 -25.01 -16.42 3.13
N ILE A 126 -24.07 -16.93 2.34
CA ILE A 126 -22.89 -16.20 1.89
C ILE A 126 -22.72 -16.32 0.38
N GLN A 127 -22.28 -15.23 -0.25
CA GLN A 127 -22.03 -15.11 -1.69
C GLN A 127 -20.72 -14.36 -1.92
N PRO A 128 -19.98 -14.62 -3.01
CA PRO A 128 -18.87 -13.74 -3.39
C PRO A 128 -19.43 -12.35 -3.70
N LYS A 129 -18.73 -11.32 -3.25
CA LYS A 129 -19.05 -9.95 -3.64
C LYS A 129 -18.39 -9.66 -4.97
N VAL A 130 -19.15 -9.87 -6.04
CA VAL A 130 -18.71 -9.66 -7.42
C VAL A 130 -18.37 -8.19 -7.64
N ASP A 131 -17.23 -7.92 -8.25
CA ASP A 131 -16.74 -6.58 -8.56
C ASP A 131 -17.12 -6.19 -9.99
N GLY A 132 -18.30 -5.60 -10.11
CA GLY A 132 -18.95 -5.22 -11.36
C GLY A 132 -19.78 -3.97 -11.22
N VAL A 133 -20.84 -3.89 -11.99
CA VAL A 133 -21.80 -2.78 -11.99
C VAL A 133 -23.19 -3.32 -11.74
N ALA A 134 -23.82 -2.82 -10.68
CA ALA A 134 -25.14 -3.28 -10.23
C ALA A 134 -26.27 -2.84 -11.17
N VAL A 135 -27.15 -3.79 -11.52
CA VAL A 135 -28.26 -3.59 -12.44
C VAL A 135 -29.55 -4.17 -11.90
N THR A 136 -30.66 -3.53 -12.25
CA THR A 136 -32.02 -4.10 -12.13
C THR A 136 -32.52 -4.49 -13.51
N LEU A 137 -32.98 -5.74 -13.64
CA LEU A 137 -33.61 -6.27 -14.82
C LEU A 137 -35.11 -6.38 -14.58
N VAL A 138 -35.91 -5.88 -15.50
CA VAL A 138 -37.38 -5.96 -15.45
C VAL A 138 -37.86 -6.73 -16.68
N TYR A 139 -38.55 -7.83 -16.42
CA TYR A 139 -39.21 -8.65 -17.45
C TYR A 139 -40.72 -8.53 -17.29
N GLU A 140 -41.45 -8.42 -18.40
CA GLU A 140 -42.89 -8.46 -18.47
C GLU A 140 -43.32 -9.56 -19.44
N ASN A 141 -44.14 -10.49 -18.97
CA ASN A 141 -44.56 -11.65 -19.76
C ASN A 141 -43.39 -12.40 -20.42
N GLY A 142 -42.31 -12.57 -19.67
CA GLY A 142 -41.07 -13.22 -20.12
C GLY A 142 -40.16 -12.38 -20.99
N LYS A 143 -40.57 -11.21 -21.47
CA LYS A 143 -39.77 -10.34 -22.32
C LYS A 143 -39.01 -9.31 -21.50
N LEU A 144 -37.73 -9.10 -21.79
CA LEU A 144 -36.93 -8.03 -21.17
C LEU A 144 -37.45 -6.67 -21.59
N GLU A 145 -37.94 -5.89 -20.65
CA GLU A 145 -38.46 -4.54 -20.86
C GLU A 145 -37.49 -3.44 -20.45
N LYS A 146 -36.74 -3.66 -19.34
CA LYS A 146 -35.78 -2.66 -18.87
C LYS A 146 -34.54 -3.28 -18.23
N VAL A 147 -33.41 -2.60 -18.43
CA VAL A 147 -32.17 -2.77 -17.69
C VAL A 147 -31.78 -1.40 -17.13
N ILE A 148 -31.75 -1.30 -15.79
CA ILE A 148 -31.57 -0.04 -15.09
C ILE A 148 -30.31 -0.12 -14.23
N SER A 149 -29.38 0.82 -14.40
CA SER A 149 -28.22 0.91 -13.50
C SER A 149 -28.68 1.23 -12.08
N ARG A 150 -27.88 0.84 -11.06
CA ARG A 150 -28.27 1.10 -9.66
C ARG A 150 -28.58 2.59 -9.39
N GLY A 151 -27.80 3.53 -9.98
CA GLY A 151 -27.95 4.95 -9.72
C GLY A 151 -27.91 5.29 -8.22
N ASP A 152 -28.88 6.05 -7.73
CA ASP A 152 -29.04 6.39 -6.31
C ASP A 152 -29.83 5.32 -5.50
N GLY A 153 -30.20 4.22 -6.15
CA GLY A 153 -31.01 3.14 -5.57
C GLY A 153 -32.50 3.34 -5.69
N ILE A 154 -32.98 4.51 -6.11
CA ILE A 154 -34.37 4.82 -6.45
C ILE A 154 -34.52 4.94 -7.97
N LYS A 155 -33.55 5.58 -8.63
CA LYS A 155 -33.52 5.82 -10.08
C LYS A 155 -32.12 5.51 -10.60
N GLY A 156 -32.06 5.03 -11.86
CA GLY A 156 -30.82 4.74 -12.56
C GLY A 156 -30.88 5.14 -14.03
N GLN A 157 -29.78 4.88 -14.74
CA GLN A 157 -29.69 5.08 -16.18
C GLN A 157 -30.31 3.87 -16.90
N ASP A 158 -30.92 4.12 -18.05
CA ASP A 158 -31.45 3.09 -18.92
C ASP A 158 -30.34 2.47 -19.77
N TRP A 159 -30.08 1.19 -19.56
CA TRP A 159 -29.11 0.39 -20.30
C TRP A 159 -29.78 -0.68 -21.17
N THR A 160 -31.09 -0.60 -21.37
CA THR A 160 -31.87 -1.59 -22.14
C THR A 160 -31.33 -1.73 -23.57
N GLY A 161 -30.92 -0.61 -24.20
CA GLY A 161 -30.31 -0.66 -25.52
C GLY A 161 -28.99 -1.45 -25.60
N HIS A 162 -28.20 -1.49 -24.52
CA HIS A 162 -26.96 -2.28 -24.45
C HIS A 162 -27.24 -3.75 -24.18
N ALA A 163 -28.32 -4.05 -23.47
CA ALA A 163 -28.66 -5.42 -23.06
C ALA A 163 -28.79 -6.41 -24.21
N HIS A 164 -29.25 -5.92 -25.38
CA HIS A 164 -29.37 -6.74 -26.58
C HIS A 164 -28.03 -7.25 -27.14
N GLN A 165 -26.92 -6.62 -26.76
CA GLN A 165 -25.56 -7.00 -27.15
C GLN A 165 -24.86 -7.85 -26.07
N ILE A 166 -25.52 -8.10 -24.92
CA ILE A 166 -24.94 -8.83 -23.78
C ILE A 166 -25.62 -10.21 -23.66
N PRO A 167 -24.96 -11.27 -24.15
CA PRO A 167 -25.56 -12.63 -24.15
C PRO A 167 -25.93 -13.15 -22.76
N ALA A 168 -25.25 -12.65 -21.71
CA ALA A 168 -25.55 -13.00 -20.32
C ALA A 168 -26.90 -12.44 -19.82
N ILE A 169 -27.54 -11.52 -20.56
CA ILE A 169 -28.89 -11.00 -20.27
C ILE A 169 -29.88 -11.62 -21.26
N PRO A 170 -30.65 -12.64 -20.86
CA PRO A 170 -31.65 -13.25 -21.74
C PRO A 170 -32.71 -12.24 -22.20
N ALA A 171 -32.97 -12.14 -23.48
CA ALA A 171 -34.06 -11.31 -24.01
C ALA A 171 -35.45 -11.89 -23.65
N HIS A 172 -35.54 -13.20 -23.43
CA HIS A 172 -36.76 -13.90 -23.10
C HIS A 172 -36.53 -14.93 -22.00
N LEU A 173 -37.46 -14.99 -21.04
CA LEU A 173 -37.49 -15.98 -19.96
C LEU A 173 -38.80 -16.77 -20.02
N ALA A 174 -38.80 -18.00 -19.55
CA ALA A 174 -40.01 -18.81 -19.38
C ALA A 174 -40.79 -18.40 -18.13
N TRP A 175 -41.35 -17.17 -18.16
CA TRP A 175 -42.08 -16.58 -17.04
C TRP A 175 -43.17 -15.65 -17.53
N GLU A 176 -44.44 -15.87 -17.09
CA GLU A 176 -45.63 -15.17 -17.63
C GLU A 176 -46.04 -13.93 -16.81
N LYS A 177 -45.35 -13.59 -15.75
CA LYS A 177 -45.67 -12.45 -14.89
C LYS A 177 -44.54 -11.43 -14.93
N THR A 178 -44.75 -10.27 -14.36
CA THR A 178 -43.68 -9.31 -14.10
C THR A 178 -42.62 -9.94 -13.19
N LEU A 179 -41.36 -9.76 -13.52
CA LEU A 179 -40.21 -10.28 -12.80
C LEU A 179 -39.19 -9.16 -12.64
N VAL A 180 -38.79 -8.90 -11.40
CA VAL A 180 -37.73 -7.94 -11.08
C VAL A 180 -36.54 -8.68 -10.52
N LEU A 181 -35.39 -8.56 -11.18
CA LEU A 181 -34.14 -9.17 -10.75
C LEU A 181 -33.12 -8.09 -10.42
N GLN A 182 -32.27 -8.33 -9.41
CA GLN A 182 -31.13 -7.49 -9.08
C GLN A 182 -29.86 -8.32 -9.20
N GLY A 183 -28.87 -7.77 -9.90
CA GLY A 183 -27.62 -8.48 -10.17
C GLY A 183 -26.44 -7.54 -10.39
N GLU A 184 -25.32 -8.14 -10.73
CA GLU A 184 -24.08 -7.46 -11.05
C GLU A 184 -23.63 -7.88 -12.45
N LEU A 185 -23.46 -6.91 -13.36
CA LEU A 185 -22.76 -7.12 -14.61
C LEU A 185 -21.27 -7.08 -14.33
N TYR A 186 -20.55 -8.12 -14.70
CA TYR A 186 -19.14 -8.26 -14.42
C TYR A 186 -18.31 -8.55 -15.68
N TRP A 187 -17.02 -8.24 -15.63
CA TRP A 187 -16.09 -8.60 -16.69
C TRP A 187 -15.71 -10.07 -16.55
N LEU A 188 -15.87 -10.86 -17.61
CA LEU A 188 -15.49 -12.27 -17.65
C LEU A 188 -13.97 -12.42 -17.56
N LEU A 189 -13.51 -13.26 -16.65
CA LEU A 189 -12.11 -13.58 -16.41
C LEU A 189 -11.94 -15.09 -16.40
N ALA A 190 -10.96 -15.60 -17.14
CA ALA A 190 -10.62 -17.02 -17.10
C ALA A 190 -9.72 -17.30 -15.88
N ASP A 191 -10.09 -18.27 -15.05
CA ASP A 191 -9.31 -18.77 -13.92
C ASP A 191 -8.73 -17.66 -13.00
N HIS A 192 -9.53 -16.64 -12.73
CA HIS A 192 -9.10 -15.48 -11.96
C HIS A 192 -8.97 -15.80 -10.48
N VAL A 193 -7.76 -15.62 -9.93
CA VAL A 193 -7.49 -15.74 -8.48
C VAL A 193 -7.27 -14.33 -7.91
N GLN A 194 -8.24 -13.86 -7.13
CA GLN A 194 -8.23 -12.49 -6.58
C GLN A 194 -6.99 -12.17 -5.77
N ALA A 195 -6.51 -13.09 -4.93
CA ALA A 195 -5.30 -12.93 -4.12
C ALA A 195 -4.04 -12.64 -4.95
N ASN A 196 -3.99 -13.13 -6.18
CA ASN A 196 -2.80 -13.01 -7.04
C ASN A 196 -2.88 -11.79 -7.98
N SER A 197 -4.06 -11.49 -8.48
CA SER A 197 -4.27 -10.57 -9.61
C SER A 197 -4.98 -9.28 -9.22
N GLY A 198 -5.60 -9.22 -8.03
CA GLY A 198 -6.47 -8.10 -7.64
C GLY A 198 -7.68 -7.97 -8.57
N SER A 199 -8.35 -6.83 -8.55
CA SER A 199 -9.59 -6.61 -9.33
C SER A 199 -9.35 -6.35 -10.83
N LEU A 200 -8.11 -6.18 -11.30
CA LEU A 200 -7.76 -5.91 -12.71
C LEU A 200 -8.57 -4.78 -13.37
N ASN A 201 -9.07 -3.83 -12.56
CA ASN A 201 -10.01 -2.78 -12.99
C ASN A 201 -11.29 -3.33 -13.65
N ALA A 202 -11.74 -4.53 -13.27
CA ALA A 202 -12.88 -5.22 -13.88
C ALA A 202 -14.14 -4.34 -13.88
N ARG A 203 -14.48 -3.75 -12.74
CA ARG A 203 -15.61 -2.83 -12.61
C ARG A 203 -15.51 -1.61 -13.53
N SER A 204 -14.34 -0.97 -13.59
CA SER A 204 -14.12 0.20 -14.46
C SER A 204 -14.24 -0.15 -15.94
N LYS A 205 -13.86 -1.38 -16.35
CA LYS A 205 -14.05 -1.86 -17.72
C LYS A 205 -15.53 -1.99 -18.06
N VAL A 206 -16.33 -2.58 -17.18
CA VAL A 206 -17.79 -2.71 -17.37
C VAL A 206 -18.43 -1.33 -17.41
N ALA A 207 -18.15 -0.45 -16.43
CA ALA A 207 -18.72 0.89 -16.37
C ALA A 207 -18.34 1.72 -17.61
N GLY A 208 -17.09 1.69 -18.04
CA GLY A 208 -16.61 2.39 -19.23
C GLY A 208 -17.26 1.87 -20.53
N LEU A 209 -17.53 0.56 -20.62
CA LEU A 209 -18.24 -0.02 -21.74
C LEU A 209 -19.70 0.46 -21.81
N LEU A 210 -20.41 0.40 -20.68
CA LEU A 210 -21.82 0.80 -20.59
C LEU A 210 -22.04 2.31 -20.65
N ALA A 211 -21.00 3.14 -20.47
CA ALA A 211 -21.06 4.58 -20.66
C ALA A 211 -21.04 5.01 -22.14
N ARG A 212 -20.70 4.12 -23.07
CA ARG A 212 -20.69 4.40 -24.51
C ARG A 212 -22.13 4.43 -25.05
N LYS A 213 -22.30 5.07 -26.22
CA LYS A 213 -23.62 5.10 -26.89
C LYS A 213 -24.07 3.75 -27.40
N ALA A 214 -23.15 2.90 -27.79
CA ALA A 214 -23.38 1.53 -28.26
C ALA A 214 -22.16 0.67 -27.97
N ILE A 215 -22.37 -0.63 -27.83
CA ILE A 215 -21.35 -1.67 -27.70
C ILE A 215 -21.52 -2.69 -28.81
N SER A 216 -20.45 -3.37 -29.22
CA SER A 216 -20.53 -4.48 -30.17
C SER A 216 -20.91 -5.79 -29.45
N GLU A 217 -21.34 -6.80 -30.24
CA GLU A 217 -21.61 -8.15 -29.71
C GLU A 217 -20.36 -8.78 -29.08
N ASP A 218 -19.18 -8.60 -29.68
CA ASP A 218 -17.91 -9.10 -29.13
C ASP A 218 -17.57 -8.46 -27.80
N GLU A 219 -17.85 -7.17 -27.63
CA GLU A 219 -17.67 -6.48 -26.36
C GLU A 219 -18.70 -6.93 -25.32
N GLY A 220 -19.96 -7.10 -25.71
CA GLY A 220 -21.03 -7.63 -24.88
C GLY A 220 -20.77 -9.06 -24.41
N ALA A 221 -20.12 -9.88 -25.25
CA ALA A 221 -19.73 -11.24 -24.91
C ALA A 221 -18.62 -11.32 -23.83
N GLN A 222 -17.93 -10.21 -23.55
CA GLN A 222 -16.99 -10.12 -22.42
C GLN A 222 -17.68 -9.89 -21.07
N LEU A 223 -19.00 -9.69 -21.05
CA LEU A 223 -19.77 -9.43 -19.85
C LEU A 223 -20.52 -10.68 -19.39
N GLY A 224 -20.43 -10.96 -18.08
CA GLY A 224 -21.26 -11.92 -17.39
C GLY A 224 -22.29 -11.21 -16.50
N LEU A 225 -23.28 -11.94 -16.03
CA LEU A 225 -24.32 -11.47 -15.12
C LEU A 225 -24.46 -12.41 -13.93
N PHE A 226 -24.23 -11.90 -12.73
CA PHE A 226 -24.52 -12.59 -11.48
C PHE A 226 -25.79 -12.03 -10.88
N VAL A 227 -26.90 -12.76 -10.95
CA VAL A 227 -28.19 -12.38 -10.32
C VAL A 227 -28.11 -12.79 -8.86
N TRP A 228 -27.96 -11.82 -7.98
CA TRP A 228 -27.83 -12.07 -6.54
C TRP A 228 -29.12 -11.92 -5.75
N ASP A 229 -30.17 -11.37 -6.33
CA ASP A 229 -31.51 -11.35 -5.71
C ASP A 229 -32.65 -11.33 -6.73
N TRP A 230 -33.77 -11.86 -6.28
CA TRP A 230 -35.09 -11.78 -6.89
C TRP A 230 -36.05 -11.16 -5.86
N PRO A 231 -36.15 -9.80 -5.78
CA PRO A 231 -36.86 -9.09 -4.71
C PRO A 231 -38.32 -9.46 -4.52
N ASP A 232 -39.06 -9.63 -5.58
CA ASP A 232 -40.48 -10.03 -5.59
C ASP A 232 -40.69 -11.57 -5.71
N GLY A 233 -39.62 -12.33 -5.59
CA GLY A 233 -39.63 -13.79 -5.63
C GLY A 233 -39.95 -14.45 -4.28
N PRO A 234 -39.80 -15.79 -4.19
CA PRO A 234 -40.09 -16.54 -2.96
C PRO A 234 -39.37 -16.00 -1.73
N ALA A 235 -39.99 -16.08 -0.57
CA ALA A 235 -39.41 -15.63 0.70
C ALA A 235 -38.20 -16.46 1.10
N SER A 236 -38.23 -17.77 0.85
CA SER A 236 -37.13 -18.70 1.12
C SER A 236 -35.98 -18.53 0.12
N MET A 237 -34.73 -18.42 0.62
CA MET A 237 -33.54 -18.34 -0.24
C MET A 237 -33.38 -19.59 -1.11
N THR A 238 -33.62 -20.77 -0.59
CA THR A 238 -33.56 -22.03 -1.34
C THR A 238 -34.51 -22.04 -2.52
N GLU A 239 -35.76 -21.60 -2.32
CA GLU A 239 -36.75 -21.53 -3.40
C GLU A 239 -36.38 -20.46 -4.42
N ARG A 240 -35.85 -19.29 -3.99
CA ARG A 240 -35.37 -18.27 -4.91
C ARG A 240 -34.23 -18.77 -5.79
N LEU A 241 -33.23 -19.45 -5.21
CA LEU A 241 -32.10 -20.01 -5.95
C LEU A 241 -32.57 -21.08 -6.95
N ALA A 242 -33.48 -21.96 -6.54
CA ALA A 242 -34.06 -22.96 -7.44
C ALA A 242 -34.83 -22.28 -8.60
N GLY A 243 -35.61 -21.26 -8.31
CA GLY A 243 -36.32 -20.47 -9.32
C GLY A 243 -35.37 -19.73 -10.27
N LEU A 244 -34.34 -19.08 -9.76
CA LEU A 244 -33.31 -18.42 -10.57
C LEU A 244 -32.59 -19.40 -11.50
N THR A 245 -32.24 -20.59 -11.00
CA THR A 245 -31.65 -21.67 -11.80
C THR A 245 -32.59 -22.11 -12.92
N ALA A 246 -33.88 -22.29 -12.62
CA ALA A 246 -34.89 -22.65 -13.61
C ALA A 246 -35.10 -21.56 -14.68
N LEU A 247 -34.86 -20.30 -14.35
CA LEU A 247 -34.89 -19.18 -15.28
C LEU A 247 -33.58 -18.99 -16.07
N GLY A 248 -32.57 -19.83 -15.85
CA GLY A 248 -31.29 -19.80 -16.57
C GLY A 248 -30.14 -19.10 -15.86
N PHE A 249 -30.36 -18.57 -14.64
CA PHE A 249 -29.33 -17.90 -13.84
C PHE A 249 -28.66 -18.88 -12.87
N ALA A 250 -27.99 -19.91 -13.40
CA ALA A 250 -27.38 -20.99 -12.62
C ALA A 250 -26.29 -20.51 -11.65
N ASP A 251 -25.55 -19.47 -12.00
CA ASP A 251 -24.49 -18.90 -11.16
C ASP A 251 -25.02 -18.42 -9.81
N SER A 252 -26.30 -17.98 -9.74
CA SER A 252 -26.95 -17.59 -8.49
C SER A 252 -26.94 -18.71 -7.45
N SER A 253 -27.18 -19.96 -7.88
CA SER A 253 -27.12 -21.13 -7.00
C SER A 253 -25.69 -21.62 -6.79
N LEU A 254 -24.87 -21.62 -7.85
CA LEU A 254 -23.48 -22.09 -7.79
C LEU A 254 -22.62 -21.30 -6.79
N PHE A 255 -22.87 -20.01 -6.65
CA PHE A 255 -22.12 -19.10 -5.77
C PHE A 255 -22.91 -18.64 -4.55
N SER A 256 -23.88 -19.42 -4.06
CA SER A 256 -24.62 -19.14 -2.84
C SER A 256 -24.57 -20.33 -1.89
N GLU A 257 -23.97 -20.11 -0.74
CA GLU A 257 -23.74 -21.17 0.24
C GLU A 257 -24.47 -20.85 1.56
N PRO A 258 -25.10 -21.87 2.20
CA PRO A 258 -25.65 -21.68 3.53
C PRO A 258 -24.55 -21.42 4.56
N LEU A 259 -24.86 -20.62 5.56
CA LEU A 259 -23.91 -20.16 6.56
C LEU A 259 -24.45 -20.38 7.98
N GLU A 260 -23.68 -21.05 8.83
CA GLU A 260 -24.06 -21.35 10.20
C GLU A 260 -23.37 -20.44 11.23
N ASN A 261 -22.14 -20.03 10.95
CA ASN A 261 -21.32 -19.33 11.93
C ASN A 261 -20.20 -18.50 11.28
N PHE A 262 -19.52 -17.69 12.10
CA PHE A 262 -18.42 -16.85 11.69
C PHE A 262 -17.24 -17.64 11.08
N THR A 263 -16.91 -18.82 11.62
CA THR A 263 -15.79 -19.62 11.09
C THR A 263 -16.05 -20.06 9.65
N GLN A 264 -17.28 -20.45 9.32
CA GLN A 264 -17.65 -20.77 7.94
C GLN A 264 -17.60 -19.51 7.05
N ALA A 265 -18.06 -18.35 7.55
CA ALA A 265 -17.98 -17.09 6.79
C ALA A 265 -16.52 -16.75 6.43
N ARG A 266 -15.60 -16.89 7.39
CA ARG A 266 -14.17 -16.68 7.18
C ARG A 266 -13.59 -17.68 6.16
N ASN A 267 -13.97 -18.95 6.27
CA ASN A 267 -13.49 -19.98 5.36
C ASN A 267 -13.97 -19.76 3.92
N TRP A 268 -15.23 -19.39 3.72
CA TRP A 268 -15.75 -19.07 2.38
C TRP A 268 -15.11 -17.79 1.82
N ARG A 269 -14.93 -16.75 2.64
CA ARG A 269 -14.22 -15.54 2.23
C ARG A 269 -12.81 -15.84 1.76
N GLU A 270 -12.06 -16.66 2.51
CA GLU A 270 -10.70 -17.09 2.14
C GLU A 270 -10.71 -18.00 0.92
N HIS A 271 -11.68 -18.89 0.80
CA HIS A 271 -11.83 -19.78 -0.35
C HIS A 271 -11.98 -18.97 -1.64
N TRP A 272 -12.93 -18.06 -1.72
CA TRP A 272 -13.13 -17.25 -2.94
C TRP A 272 -12.00 -16.24 -3.18
N TYR A 273 -11.27 -15.86 -2.17
CA TYR A 273 -10.09 -15.00 -2.32
C TYR A 273 -8.92 -15.73 -3.02
N ARG A 274 -8.74 -17.05 -2.73
CA ARG A 274 -7.56 -17.82 -3.16
C ARG A 274 -7.82 -18.83 -4.29
N ASN A 275 -9.06 -19.06 -4.65
CA ASN A 275 -9.40 -20.02 -5.69
C ASN A 275 -9.93 -19.32 -6.95
N PRO A 276 -9.85 -19.98 -8.12
CA PRO A 276 -10.30 -19.44 -9.39
C PRO A 276 -11.80 -19.13 -9.39
N LEU A 277 -12.17 -17.96 -9.89
CA LEU A 277 -13.53 -17.51 -10.16
C LEU A 277 -13.62 -16.95 -11.60
N PRO A 278 -14.79 -16.93 -12.23
CA PRO A 278 -14.96 -16.34 -13.55
C PRO A 278 -15.07 -14.80 -13.51
N PHE A 279 -14.92 -14.18 -12.35
CA PHE A 279 -15.04 -12.74 -12.10
C PHE A 279 -14.10 -12.29 -11.00
N ALA A 280 -13.81 -10.99 -10.98
CA ALA A 280 -13.16 -10.34 -9.84
C ALA A 280 -14.13 -10.17 -8.67
N THR A 281 -13.60 -10.19 -7.45
CA THR A 281 -14.36 -10.00 -6.22
C THR A 281 -13.65 -9.01 -5.29
N ASP A 282 -14.41 -8.28 -4.45
CA ASP A 282 -13.84 -7.38 -3.45
C ASP A 282 -14.17 -7.79 -2.01
N GLY A 283 -14.69 -9.00 -1.82
CA GLY A 283 -15.08 -9.56 -0.54
C GLY A 283 -16.19 -10.59 -0.67
N VAL A 284 -17.02 -10.66 0.36
CA VAL A 284 -18.20 -11.51 0.43
C VAL A 284 -19.43 -10.71 0.86
N ILE A 285 -20.60 -11.16 0.44
CA ILE A 285 -21.91 -10.71 0.92
C ILE A 285 -22.46 -11.76 1.88
N ILE A 286 -22.87 -11.34 3.05
CA ILE A 286 -23.57 -12.17 4.04
C ILE A 286 -24.99 -11.67 4.14
N ARG A 287 -25.95 -12.58 4.11
CA ARG A 287 -27.36 -12.23 4.10
C ARG A 287 -28.24 -13.19 4.89
N GLU A 288 -29.35 -12.71 5.40
CA GLU A 288 -30.44 -13.56 5.90
C GLU A 288 -31.19 -14.15 4.70
N GLY A 289 -31.51 -15.44 4.77
CA GLY A 289 -32.28 -16.14 3.73
C GLY A 289 -33.71 -15.64 3.65
N GLU A 290 -34.28 -15.22 4.78
CA GLU A 290 -35.58 -14.53 4.86
C GLU A 290 -35.37 -13.03 4.84
N ARG A 291 -36.31 -12.30 4.25
CA ARG A 291 -36.23 -10.84 4.13
C ARG A 291 -37.66 -10.24 4.19
N PRO A 292 -37.77 -8.94 4.51
CA PRO A 292 -39.04 -8.24 4.40
C PRO A 292 -39.61 -8.29 2.97
N PRO A 293 -40.92 -8.28 2.79
CA PRO A 293 -41.51 -8.18 1.46
C PRO A 293 -41.10 -6.86 0.79
N PRO A 294 -41.03 -6.84 -0.55
CA PRO A 294 -40.40 -5.73 -1.32
C PRO A 294 -41.08 -4.37 -1.11
N GLU A 295 -42.38 -4.36 -0.78
CA GLU A 295 -43.13 -3.13 -0.48
C GLU A 295 -42.62 -2.39 0.78
N ARG A 296 -41.87 -3.08 1.63
CA ARG A 296 -41.23 -2.52 2.83
C ARG A 296 -39.79 -2.08 2.62
N TRP A 297 -39.24 -2.29 1.43
CA TRP A 297 -37.89 -1.88 1.16
C TRP A 297 -37.80 -0.36 1.05
N GLN A 298 -36.72 0.19 1.59
CA GLN A 298 -36.47 1.63 1.63
C GLN A 298 -35.19 1.95 0.88
N ALA A 299 -35.02 3.18 0.44
CA ALA A 299 -33.82 3.67 -0.21
C ALA A 299 -32.66 3.88 0.79
N LYS A 300 -32.34 2.84 1.54
CA LYS A 300 -31.21 2.78 2.49
C LYS A 300 -30.64 1.36 2.52
N ALA A 301 -29.40 1.24 2.98
CA ALA A 301 -28.75 -0.07 3.13
C ALA A 301 -29.62 -1.03 3.97
N PRO A 302 -29.96 -2.23 3.44
CA PRO A 302 -30.79 -3.19 4.13
C PRO A 302 -30.09 -3.76 5.37
N TYR A 303 -30.81 -4.03 6.45
CA TYR A 303 -30.25 -4.60 7.67
C TYR A 303 -29.99 -6.13 7.56
N TRP A 304 -30.61 -6.80 6.58
CA TRP A 304 -30.52 -8.25 6.36
C TRP A 304 -29.41 -8.66 5.40
N ILE A 305 -28.64 -7.70 4.88
CA ILE A 305 -27.50 -7.93 4.01
C ILE A 305 -26.34 -7.05 4.47
N ALA A 306 -25.13 -7.61 4.50
CA ALA A 306 -23.91 -6.88 4.77
C ALA A 306 -22.76 -7.39 3.92
N ALA A 307 -21.80 -6.53 3.63
CA ALA A 307 -20.58 -6.85 2.92
C ALA A 307 -19.39 -6.94 3.87
N TRP A 308 -18.56 -7.96 3.67
CA TRP A 308 -17.27 -8.09 4.34
C TRP A 308 -16.17 -8.13 3.29
N LYS A 309 -15.50 -7.00 3.11
CA LYS A 309 -14.47 -6.84 2.07
C LYS A 309 -13.19 -7.60 2.40
N TYR A 310 -12.39 -7.89 1.37
CA TYR A 310 -11.02 -8.38 1.55
C TYR A 310 -10.13 -7.34 2.22
N PRO A 311 -8.98 -7.73 2.79
CA PRO A 311 -7.97 -6.76 3.20
C PRO A 311 -7.58 -5.88 2.04
N PHE A 312 -7.32 -4.62 2.31
CA PHE A 312 -6.89 -3.69 1.27
C PHE A 312 -5.54 -4.12 0.67
N ALA A 313 -5.47 -4.23 -0.64
CA ALA A 313 -4.22 -4.46 -1.36
C ALA A 313 -3.34 -3.20 -1.36
N GLN A 314 -3.97 -2.02 -1.28
CA GLN A 314 -3.32 -0.72 -1.14
C GLN A 314 -3.80 0.00 0.11
N MET A 315 -2.86 0.59 0.85
CA MET A 315 -3.18 1.42 2.01
C MET A 315 -2.91 2.89 1.72
N LEU A 316 -3.83 3.73 2.18
CA LEU A 316 -3.65 5.17 2.21
C LEU A 316 -2.76 5.53 3.40
N ALA A 317 -1.65 6.24 3.15
CA ALA A 317 -0.71 6.65 4.18
C ALA A 317 -0.39 8.15 4.08
N GLU A 318 -0.44 8.84 5.23
CA GLU A 318 -0.07 10.26 5.31
C GLU A 318 1.44 10.41 5.38
N VAL A 319 2.00 11.26 4.54
CA VAL A 319 3.42 11.62 4.53
C VAL A 319 3.72 12.53 5.72
N ARG A 320 4.61 12.08 6.61
CA ARG A 320 5.10 12.85 7.77
C ARG A 320 6.34 13.66 7.42
N ARG A 321 7.26 13.04 6.70
CA ARG A 321 8.55 13.64 6.34
C ARG A 321 9.09 13.04 5.05
N VAL A 322 9.83 13.85 4.30
CA VAL A 322 10.64 13.39 3.17
C VAL A 322 12.12 13.60 3.52
N ASN A 323 12.87 12.51 3.52
CA ASN A 323 14.31 12.51 3.77
C ASN A 323 15.04 12.19 2.47
N PHE A 324 16.13 12.89 2.20
CA PHE A 324 17.00 12.64 1.04
C PHE A 324 18.26 11.94 1.51
N ASN A 325 18.29 10.61 1.39
CA ASN A 325 19.48 9.83 1.74
C ASN A 325 20.45 9.83 0.57
N ILE A 326 21.72 10.09 0.85
CA ILE A 326 22.78 10.10 -0.15
C ILE A 326 23.68 8.90 0.11
N GLY A 327 23.65 7.94 -0.78
CA GLY A 327 24.47 6.74 -0.70
C GLY A 327 25.96 7.06 -0.91
N ARG A 328 26.87 6.14 -0.54
CA ARG A 328 28.31 6.33 -0.69
C ARG A 328 28.78 6.65 -2.12
N SER A 329 28.01 6.29 -3.13
CA SER A 329 28.28 6.58 -4.54
C SER A 329 27.73 7.93 -5.01
N GLY A 330 27.16 8.75 -4.12
CA GLY A 330 26.52 10.01 -4.45
C GLY A 330 25.07 9.90 -4.92
N LYS A 331 24.50 8.69 -5.05
CA LYS A 331 23.11 8.55 -5.46
C LYS A 331 22.17 9.08 -4.38
N VAL A 332 21.41 10.12 -4.73
CA VAL A 332 20.34 10.67 -3.88
C VAL A 332 19.10 9.78 -3.99
N THR A 333 18.63 9.30 -2.85
CA THR A 333 17.44 8.44 -2.76
C THR A 333 16.45 9.03 -1.76
N PRO A 334 15.31 9.57 -2.22
CA PRO A 334 14.26 10.04 -1.33
C PRO A 334 13.60 8.88 -0.59
N VAL A 335 13.43 9.05 0.71
CA VAL A 335 12.75 8.12 1.62
C VAL A 335 11.67 8.89 2.36
N ILE A 336 10.46 8.37 2.32
CA ILE A 336 9.29 8.96 2.95
C ILE A 336 9.05 8.28 4.29
N ASP A 337 8.97 9.05 5.36
CA ASP A 337 8.40 8.62 6.63
C ASP A 337 6.89 8.91 6.57
N VAL A 338 6.07 7.91 6.85
CA VAL A 338 4.61 8.01 6.85
C VAL A 338 4.04 7.78 8.24
N GLU A 339 2.81 8.25 8.45
CA GLU A 339 2.01 7.76 9.58
C GLU A 339 1.95 6.24 9.48
N PRO A 340 2.31 5.51 10.56
CA PRO A 340 2.38 4.06 10.48
C PRO A 340 1.04 3.43 10.13
N VAL A 341 1.00 2.68 9.05
CA VAL A 341 -0.18 1.93 8.60
C VAL A 341 0.08 0.43 8.63
N GLN A 342 -0.97 -0.34 8.83
CA GLN A 342 -0.92 -1.79 8.74
C GLN A 342 -1.19 -2.22 7.30
N LEU A 343 -0.24 -2.91 6.70
CA LEU A 343 -0.37 -3.48 5.36
C LEU A 343 -0.08 -4.98 5.47
N ASP A 344 -1.12 -5.79 5.38
CA ASP A 344 -1.11 -7.20 5.72
C ASP A 344 -0.62 -7.40 7.18
N ASP A 345 0.34 -8.29 7.43
CA ASP A 345 0.93 -8.55 8.75
C ASP A 345 1.99 -7.52 9.19
N ARG A 346 2.23 -6.48 8.37
CA ARG A 346 3.35 -5.53 8.54
C ARG A 346 2.91 -4.12 8.86
N LYS A 347 3.59 -3.53 9.83
CA LYS A 347 3.50 -2.10 10.12
C LYS A 347 4.51 -1.35 9.25
N VAL A 348 4.01 -0.53 8.32
CA VAL A 348 4.82 0.28 7.41
C VAL A 348 4.87 1.71 7.92
N SER A 349 6.09 2.22 8.16
CA SER A 349 6.33 3.60 8.58
C SER A 349 7.33 4.34 7.70
N ARG A 350 7.96 3.62 6.75
CA ARG A 350 9.00 4.18 5.87
C ARG A 350 9.00 3.51 4.51
N ILE A 351 9.13 4.32 3.45
CA ILE A 351 9.06 3.84 2.06
C ILE A 351 10.10 4.57 1.22
N SER A 352 10.85 3.82 0.39
CA SER A 352 11.75 4.41 -0.60
C SER A 352 10.99 4.81 -1.85
N VAL A 353 11.26 6.02 -2.34
CA VAL A 353 10.72 6.47 -3.65
C VAL A 353 11.52 5.91 -4.84
N GLY A 354 12.74 5.44 -4.58
CA GLY A 354 13.62 4.84 -5.58
C GLY A 354 14.60 5.82 -6.23
N SER A 355 14.16 6.95 -6.75
CA SER A 355 15.03 7.96 -7.36
C SER A 355 14.55 9.39 -7.12
N LEU A 356 15.49 10.34 -7.20
CA LEU A 356 15.17 11.77 -7.07
C LEU A 356 14.25 12.24 -8.21
N ASN A 357 14.49 11.81 -9.44
CA ASN A 357 13.65 12.17 -10.60
C ASN A 357 12.20 11.69 -10.42
N ARG A 358 12.01 10.47 -9.89
CA ARG A 358 10.65 9.97 -9.59
C ARG A 358 9.98 10.80 -8.50
N TRP A 359 10.72 11.17 -7.45
CA TRP A 359 10.19 12.03 -6.40
C TRP A 359 9.81 13.41 -6.94
N GLN A 360 10.66 14.01 -7.79
CA GLN A 360 10.37 15.30 -8.44
C GLN A 360 9.10 15.24 -9.30
N ALA A 361 8.94 14.17 -10.08
CA ALA A 361 7.75 13.98 -10.91
C ALA A 361 6.47 13.80 -10.06
N LEU A 362 6.57 13.16 -8.90
CA LEU A 362 5.45 12.97 -7.97
C LEU A 362 5.22 14.18 -7.06
N ASP A 363 6.22 15.04 -6.84
CA ASP A 363 6.21 16.21 -5.95
C ASP A 363 5.60 15.92 -4.57
N ILE A 364 6.07 14.83 -3.92
CA ILE A 364 5.54 14.39 -2.63
C ILE A 364 6.06 15.29 -1.52
N ARG A 365 5.13 15.74 -0.65
CA ARG A 365 5.44 16.60 0.50
C ARG A 365 4.74 16.13 1.77
N PRO A 366 5.17 16.59 2.95
CA PRO A 366 4.47 16.31 4.20
C PRO A 366 2.99 16.72 4.13
N GLY A 367 2.12 15.86 4.65
CA GLY A 367 0.66 16.01 4.61
C GLY A 367 -0.02 15.36 3.40
N ASP A 368 0.72 15.03 2.32
CA ASP A 368 0.15 14.32 1.18
C ASP A 368 -0.30 12.90 1.60
N GLN A 369 -1.37 12.44 1.00
CA GLN A 369 -1.84 11.05 1.13
C GLN A 369 -1.33 10.24 -0.06
N ILE A 370 -0.63 9.17 0.22
CA ILE A 370 -0.05 8.30 -0.79
C ILE A 370 -0.63 6.89 -0.71
N ALA A 371 -0.76 6.24 -1.86
CA ALA A 371 -1.09 4.82 -1.94
C ALA A 371 0.18 3.99 -1.83
N ILE A 372 0.15 3.01 -0.96
CA ILE A 372 1.23 2.06 -0.76
C ILE A 372 0.73 0.62 -0.86
N SER A 373 1.53 -0.25 -1.45
CA SER A 373 1.29 -1.69 -1.56
C SER A 373 2.53 -2.48 -1.19
N LEU A 374 2.44 -3.81 -1.22
CA LEU A 374 3.60 -4.69 -1.12
C LEU A 374 4.06 -5.14 -2.51
N ALA A 375 5.33 -4.94 -2.83
CA ALA A 375 5.96 -5.59 -3.96
C ALA A 375 6.36 -7.02 -3.56
N GLY A 376 5.73 -8.00 -4.20
CA GLY A 376 5.75 -9.37 -3.70
C GLY A 376 5.06 -9.41 -2.32
N LEU A 377 5.56 -10.25 -1.42
CA LEU A 377 4.97 -10.41 -0.09
C LEU A 377 5.61 -9.53 0.99
N THR A 378 6.62 -8.70 0.66
CA THR A 378 7.49 -8.20 1.75
C THR A 378 7.97 -6.76 1.65
N ILE A 379 8.01 -6.14 0.49
CA ILE A 379 8.65 -4.84 0.29
C ILE A 379 7.60 -3.74 0.08
N PRO A 380 7.49 -2.78 1.01
CA PRO A 380 6.60 -1.64 0.80
C PRO A 380 6.97 -0.85 -0.46
N ARG A 381 6.00 -0.57 -1.30
CA ARG A 381 6.13 0.15 -2.55
C ARG A 381 5.18 1.35 -2.56
N LEU A 382 5.70 2.49 -2.99
CA LEU A 382 4.90 3.65 -3.31
C LEU A 382 4.25 3.45 -4.69
N ASP A 383 2.94 3.49 -4.76
CA ASP A 383 2.18 3.36 -6.01
C ASP A 383 1.87 4.73 -6.61
N SER A 384 1.19 5.61 -5.87
CA SER A 384 0.76 6.92 -6.36
C SER A 384 0.59 7.95 -5.24
N VAL A 385 0.42 9.22 -5.61
CA VAL A 385 -0.11 10.26 -4.74
C VAL A 385 -1.62 10.31 -4.95
N VAL A 386 -2.39 10.12 -3.88
CA VAL A 386 -3.85 10.05 -3.91
C VAL A 386 -4.46 11.43 -3.68
N SER A 387 -4.01 12.14 -2.65
CA SER A 387 -4.41 13.52 -2.41
C SER A 387 -3.23 14.35 -1.90
N ARG A 388 -3.28 15.65 -2.19
CA ARG A 388 -2.22 16.58 -1.83
C ARG A 388 -2.68 17.47 -0.69
N SER A 389 -1.79 17.70 0.29
CA SER A 389 -2.03 18.70 1.33
C SER A 389 -2.13 20.09 0.72
N VAL A 390 -3.02 20.90 1.26
CA VAL A 390 -3.17 22.31 0.88
C VAL A 390 -1.93 23.13 1.26
N GLU A 391 -1.28 22.75 2.36
CA GLU A 391 -0.02 23.37 2.79
C GLU A 391 1.18 22.63 2.19
N ARG A 392 1.80 23.28 1.20
CA ARG A 392 2.96 22.73 0.51
C ARG A 392 4.26 23.36 1.01
N THR A 393 4.73 22.90 2.14
CA THR A 393 6.00 23.39 2.73
C THR A 393 7.17 23.09 1.79
N PRO A 394 8.02 24.09 1.49
CA PRO A 394 9.24 23.88 0.71
C PRO A 394 10.15 22.86 1.41
N LEU A 395 10.82 22.01 0.62
CA LEU A 395 11.80 21.05 1.11
C LEU A 395 13.20 21.45 0.66
N ASN A 396 14.17 21.23 1.52
CA ASN A 396 15.58 21.38 1.17
C ASN A 396 16.02 20.12 0.38
N VAL A 397 16.05 20.24 -0.94
CA VAL A 397 16.36 19.14 -1.84
C VAL A 397 17.84 19.21 -2.21
N PRO A 398 18.63 18.14 -1.97
CA PRO A 398 20.03 18.12 -2.37
C PRO A 398 20.20 18.26 -3.89
N ILE A 399 21.17 19.05 -4.30
CA ILE A 399 21.56 19.19 -5.71
C ILE A 399 22.31 17.92 -6.10
N ALA A 400 21.73 17.11 -6.99
CA ALA A 400 22.25 15.78 -7.31
C ALA A 400 23.68 15.80 -7.90
N THR A 401 24.05 16.88 -8.59
CA THR A 401 25.37 17.05 -9.22
C THR A 401 26.50 17.26 -8.21
N ASP A 402 26.19 17.68 -6.99
CA ASP A 402 27.17 17.90 -5.93
C ASP A 402 27.68 16.59 -5.33
N TYR A 403 26.98 15.48 -5.61
CA TYR A 403 27.25 14.17 -5.05
C TYR A 403 27.65 13.15 -6.11
N HIS A 404 28.83 12.60 -5.95
CA HIS A 404 29.37 11.54 -6.82
C HIS A 404 30.22 10.54 -6.01
N ALA A 405 30.78 9.55 -6.68
CA ALA A 405 31.51 8.48 -6.01
C ALA A 405 32.77 8.97 -5.26
N LEU A 406 33.29 10.15 -5.58
CA LEU A 406 34.49 10.75 -4.99
C LEU A 406 34.22 11.99 -4.13
N SER A 407 32.92 12.35 -3.87
CA SER A 407 32.56 13.45 -2.96
C SER A 407 32.42 12.99 -1.51
N CYS A 408 32.45 13.93 -0.56
CA CYS A 408 32.11 13.71 0.85
C CYS A 408 33.01 12.67 1.56
N TRP A 409 34.31 12.88 1.52
CA TRP A 409 35.29 12.10 2.29
C TRP A 409 35.44 12.57 3.74
N GLN A 410 34.93 13.73 4.05
CA GLN A 410 34.92 14.36 5.37
C GLN A 410 33.52 14.74 5.79
N LEU A 411 33.34 14.91 7.11
CA LEU A 411 32.09 15.36 7.72
C LEU A 411 31.97 16.89 7.59
N LEU A 412 31.52 17.33 6.42
CA LEU A 412 31.24 18.74 6.13
C LEU A 412 29.76 18.99 6.03
N GLU A 413 29.35 20.25 6.08
CA GLU A 413 27.95 20.64 5.85
C GLU A 413 27.47 20.13 4.48
N GLY A 414 26.31 19.48 4.45
CA GLY A 414 25.76 18.84 3.26
C GLY A 414 26.33 17.45 2.95
N CYS A 415 27.47 17.07 3.55
CA CYS A 415 28.11 15.77 3.32
C CYS A 415 27.71 14.67 4.31
N GLU A 416 26.99 14.98 5.36
CA GLU A 416 26.73 14.07 6.49
C GLU A 416 26.13 12.73 6.07
N SER A 417 25.19 12.75 5.13
CA SER A 417 24.50 11.54 4.67
C SER A 417 25.46 10.61 3.92
N GLN A 418 26.18 11.12 2.93
CA GLN A 418 27.12 10.33 2.13
C GLN A 418 28.31 9.83 2.96
N PHE A 419 28.85 10.69 3.83
CA PHE A 419 29.96 10.35 4.71
C PHE A 419 29.61 9.20 5.66
N ARG A 420 28.41 9.23 6.29
CA ARG A 420 27.91 8.13 7.12
C ARG A 420 27.78 6.82 6.34
N GLU A 421 27.32 6.87 5.11
CA GLU A 421 27.24 5.69 4.25
C GLU A 421 28.62 5.16 3.82
N ARG A 422 29.66 6.04 3.74
CA ARG A 422 31.05 5.59 3.57
C ARG A 422 31.57 4.85 4.80
N LEU A 423 31.35 5.40 6.00
CA LEU A 423 31.73 4.74 7.26
C LEU A 423 31.02 3.38 7.44
N LYS A 424 29.75 3.33 7.12
CA LYS A 424 28.95 2.09 7.15
C LYS A 424 29.48 1.05 6.15
N TRP A 425 29.87 1.48 4.97
CA TRP A 425 30.50 0.60 3.99
C TRP A 425 31.86 0.11 4.47
N LEU A 426 32.71 1.01 4.97
CA LEU A 426 34.05 0.74 5.50
C LEU A 426 33.99 -0.37 6.56
N SER A 427 33.10 -0.27 7.53
CA SER A 427 32.95 -1.24 8.63
C SER A 427 32.16 -2.49 8.25
N GLY A 428 31.43 -2.47 7.13
CA GLY A 428 30.53 -3.54 6.73
C GLY A 428 31.23 -4.82 6.24
N LYS A 429 30.48 -5.90 6.06
CA LYS A 429 30.97 -7.21 5.59
C LYS A 429 31.71 -7.17 4.25
N LYS A 430 31.38 -6.20 3.38
CA LYS A 430 32.03 -6.00 2.08
C LYS A 430 33.25 -5.07 2.14
N GLY A 431 33.46 -4.41 3.27
CA GLY A 431 34.64 -3.62 3.62
C GLY A 431 35.55 -4.39 4.59
N LEU A 432 35.89 -3.77 5.73
CA LEU A 432 36.78 -4.32 6.74
C LEU A 432 36.14 -5.35 7.69
N ALA A 433 34.83 -5.59 7.58
CA ALA A 433 34.07 -6.53 8.40
C ALA A 433 34.25 -6.32 9.93
N MET A 434 34.21 -5.08 10.38
CA MET A 434 34.47 -4.70 11.77
C MET A 434 33.35 -5.18 12.70
N ASN A 435 33.66 -6.10 13.59
CA ASN A 435 32.68 -6.65 14.54
C ASN A 435 32.22 -5.59 15.57
N GLY A 436 30.90 -5.42 15.72
CA GLY A 436 30.32 -4.47 16.66
C GLY A 436 30.39 -3.00 16.22
N VAL A 437 30.85 -2.71 15.00
CA VAL A 437 30.92 -1.37 14.43
C VAL A 437 29.81 -1.20 13.40
N GLY A 438 28.74 -0.54 13.78
CA GLY A 438 27.59 -0.24 12.92
C GLY A 438 27.26 1.25 12.90
N PRO A 439 26.16 1.66 12.22
CA PRO A 439 25.75 3.06 12.13
C PRO A 439 25.65 3.76 13.49
N GLY A 440 25.05 3.09 14.50
CA GLY A 440 24.94 3.66 15.84
C GLY A 440 26.27 3.87 16.55
N THR A 441 27.30 3.06 16.25
CA THR A 441 28.66 3.26 16.77
C THR A 441 29.28 4.48 16.12
N TRP A 442 29.18 4.61 14.80
CA TRP A 442 29.68 5.78 14.06
C TRP A 442 29.03 7.06 14.53
N ASP A 443 27.71 7.04 14.77
CA ASP A 443 26.98 8.19 15.28
C ASP A 443 27.42 8.65 16.67
N LYS A 444 27.84 7.72 17.54
CA LYS A 444 28.41 8.06 18.85
C LYS A 444 29.78 8.72 18.71
N LEU A 445 30.63 8.15 17.87
CA LEU A 445 31.98 8.68 17.61
C LEU A 445 31.95 10.07 16.95
N ILE A 446 31.05 10.27 15.97
CA ILE A 446 30.82 11.57 15.34
C ILE A 446 30.33 12.60 16.34
N ARG A 447 29.31 12.26 17.14
CA ARG A 447 28.77 13.19 18.17
C ARG A 447 29.77 13.54 19.25
N ALA A 448 30.70 12.65 19.55
CA ALA A 448 31.80 12.90 20.47
C ALA A 448 32.96 13.71 19.86
N GLY A 449 32.87 14.07 18.56
CA GLY A 449 33.88 14.87 17.87
C GLY A 449 35.16 14.11 17.48
N HIS A 450 35.14 12.77 17.56
CA HIS A 450 36.30 11.95 17.25
C HIS A 450 36.44 11.60 15.76
N ILE A 451 35.40 11.84 14.95
CA ILE A 451 35.36 11.46 13.53
C ILE A 451 34.97 12.66 12.69
N ASN A 452 35.89 13.15 11.88
CA ASN A 452 35.69 14.13 10.82
C ASN A 452 36.11 13.59 9.45
N GLY A 453 37.13 12.71 9.42
CA GLY A 453 37.59 12.01 8.25
C GLY A 453 37.34 10.50 8.32
N LEU A 454 37.48 9.83 7.18
CA LEU A 454 37.15 8.41 7.04
C LEU A 454 38.01 7.47 7.90
N LEU A 455 39.26 7.88 8.25
CA LEU A 455 40.23 7.07 8.98
C LEU A 455 40.54 7.57 10.41
N ASP A 456 39.86 8.62 10.91
CA ASP A 456 40.09 9.22 12.23
C ASP A 456 39.90 8.26 13.42
N TRP A 457 39.22 7.15 13.20
CA TRP A 457 39.04 6.10 14.19
C TRP A 457 40.30 5.24 14.44
N MET A 458 41.26 5.23 13.52
CA MET A 458 42.44 4.37 13.59
C MET A 458 43.38 4.68 14.76
N PRO A 459 43.67 5.96 15.13
CA PRO A 459 44.53 6.31 16.26
C PRO A 459 43.81 6.26 17.61
N LEU A 460 42.49 6.06 17.69
CA LEU A 460 41.75 6.10 18.96
C LEU A 460 42.20 4.98 19.91
N ASP A 461 42.45 5.36 21.15
CA ASP A 461 42.79 4.43 22.22
C ASP A 461 41.59 4.02 23.10
N GLY A 462 41.85 3.07 24.00
CA GLY A 462 40.81 2.53 24.88
C GLY A 462 40.22 3.56 25.85
N ALA A 463 41.03 4.52 26.30
CA ALA A 463 40.60 5.55 27.24
C ALA A 463 39.69 6.58 26.53
N GLN A 464 40.05 7.00 25.32
CA GLN A 464 39.22 7.86 24.49
C GLN A 464 37.87 7.23 24.19
N LEU A 465 37.88 5.93 23.82
CA LEU A 465 36.64 5.19 23.53
C LEU A 465 35.75 5.00 24.77
N ALA A 466 36.34 4.75 25.94
CA ALA A 466 35.60 4.56 27.21
C ALA A 466 34.93 5.85 27.70
N ASN A 467 35.47 7.02 27.32
CA ASN A 467 34.92 8.33 27.69
C ASN A 467 33.72 8.77 26.83
N ILE A 468 33.42 8.02 25.77
CA ILE A 468 32.29 8.35 24.87
C ILE A 468 30.95 8.02 25.54
N PRO A 469 29.98 8.93 25.64
CA PRO A 469 28.68 8.67 26.22
C PRO A 469 27.97 7.48 25.56
N GLY A 470 27.60 6.51 26.39
CA GLY A 470 26.95 5.26 25.93
C GLY A 470 27.91 4.18 25.38
N LEU A 471 29.22 4.33 25.59
CA LEU A 471 30.22 3.28 25.43
C LEU A 471 30.84 2.99 26.80
N GLY A 472 30.47 1.89 27.44
CA GLY A 472 31.15 1.47 28.66
C GLY A 472 32.48 0.73 28.36
N GLU A 473 33.35 0.55 29.35
CA GLU A 473 34.69 -0.06 29.22
C GLU A 473 34.71 -1.36 28.39
N ARG A 474 33.77 -2.27 28.62
CA ARG A 474 33.68 -3.54 27.86
C ARG A 474 33.40 -3.31 26.36
N SER A 475 32.57 -2.30 26.05
CA SER A 475 32.26 -1.95 24.65
C SER A 475 33.43 -1.25 24.00
N ALA A 476 34.09 -0.35 24.70
CA ALA A 476 35.32 0.32 24.26
C ALA A 476 36.43 -0.70 23.95
N ALA A 477 36.67 -1.66 24.84
CA ALA A 477 37.66 -2.72 24.62
C ALA A 477 37.34 -3.59 23.39
N LYS A 478 36.08 -3.93 23.17
CA LYS A 478 35.65 -4.66 21.96
C LYS A 478 35.84 -3.85 20.68
N LEU A 479 35.52 -2.55 20.72
CA LEU A 479 35.73 -1.65 19.58
C LEU A 479 37.20 -1.51 19.27
N LEU A 480 38.05 -1.26 20.26
CA LEU A 480 39.50 -1.16 20.09
C LEU A 480 40.09 -2.44 19.45
N LYS A 481 39.67 -3.60 19.95
CA LYS A 481 40.08 -4.87 19.35
C LYS A 481 39.66 -5.00 17.88
N SER A 482 38.41 -4.55 17.57
CA SER A 482 37.89 -4.57 16.19
C SER A 482 38.67 -3.61 15.29
N PHE A 483 39.01 -2.42 15.78
CA PHE A 483 39.84 -1.45 15.06
C PHE A 483 41.26 -1.99 14.82
N GLN A 484 41.93 -2.50 15.82
CA GLN A 484 43.25 -3.08 15.72
C GLN A 484 43.30 -4.26 14.74
N GLY A 485 42.27 -5.12 14.74
CA GLY A 485 42.15 -6.26 13.84
C GLY A 485 42.05 -5.89 12.36
N THR A 486 41.73 -4.64 12.02
CA THR A 486 41.73 -4.20 10.62
C THR A 486 43.10 -4.06 10.01
N ARG A 487 44.14 -3.90 10.83
CA ARG A 487 45.54 -3.78 10.36
C ARG A 487 46.02 -5.06 9.70
N GLU A 488 45.44 -6.20 10.02
CA GLU A 488 45.78 -7.52 9.45
C GLU A 488 45.03 -7.79 8.12
N GLN A 489 44.15 -6.90 7.69
CA GLN A 489 43.42 -7.07 6.44
C GLN A 489 44.36 -6.85 5.22
N SER A 490 44.06 -7.59 4.14
CA SER A 490 44.85 -7.47 2.91
C SER A 490 44.68 -6.11 2.21
N PHE A 491 45.67 -5.70 1.44
CA PHE A 491 45.61 -4.51 0.61
C PHE A 491 44.32 -4.42 -0.25
N GLN A 492 43.94 -5.53 -0.84
CA GLN A 492 42.74 -5.59 -1.68
C GLN A 492 41.44 -5.38 -0.89
N ILE A 493 41.38 -5.83 0.37
CA ILE A 493 40.23 -5.55 1.26
C ILE A 493 40.17 -4.07 1.61
N TRP A 494 41.33 -3.46 1.91
CA TRP A 494 41.40 -2.03 2.17
C TRP A 494 40.99 -1.19 0.96
N LEU A 495 41.47 -1.53 -0.25
CA LEU A 495 41.01 -0.84 -1.47
C LEU A 495 39.48 -0.86 -1.63
N LYS A 496 38.87 -2.01 -1.41
CA LYS A 496 37.40 -2.13 -1.44
C LYS A 496 36.74 -1.31 -0.33
N ALA A 497 37.30 -1.32 0.87
CA ALA A 497 36.78 -0.62 2.03
C ALA A 497 36.78 0.90 1.83
N ILE A 498 37.84 1.48 1.26
CA ILE A 498 37.91 2.89 0.91
C ILE A 498 37.14 3.26 -0.37
N GLY A 499 36.50 2.29 -1.03
CA GLY A 499 35.53 2.57 -2.10
C GLY A 499 36.03 2.40 -3.53
N LEU A 500 37.08 1.60 -3.75
CA LEU A 500 37.51 1.25 -5.11
C LEU A 500 36.32 0.86 -6.00
N PRO A 501 36.21 1.39 -7.21
CA PRO A 501 35.21 0.93 -8.18
C PRO A 501 35.33 -0.58 -8.43
N PRO A 502 34.22 -1.31 -8.66
CA PRO A 502 34.25 -2.75 -8.85
C PRO A 502 35.19 -3.18 -10.00
N VAL A 503 36.07 -4.11 -9.72
CA VAL A 503 37.05 -4.70 -10.67
C VAL A 503 36.79 -6.21 -10.71
N ALA A 504 35.84 -6.67 -11.51
CA ALA A 504 35.53 -8.09 -11.58
C ALA A 504 36.69 -8.89 -12.21
N GLY A 505 37.32 -9.75 -11.41
CA GLY A 505 38.35 -10.70 -11.93
C GLY A 505 39.73 -10.12 -12.24
N VAL A 506 39.94 -8.82 -12.03
CA VAL A 506 41.25 -8.20 -12.26
C VAL A 506 42.19 -8.46 -11.08
N ALA A 507 43.41 -8.94 -11.35
CA ALA A 507 44.47 -9.03 -10.35
C ALA A 507 45.01 -7.62 -10.04
N LEU A 508 44.74 -7.14 -8.84
CA LEU A 508 45.10 -5.77 -8.44
C LEU A 508 46.58 -5.64 -8.01
N GLY A 509 47.34 -6.74 -7.87
CA GLY A 509 48.68 -6.67 -7.25
C GLY A 509 48.60 -6.25 -5.78
N ASP A 510 49.71 -5.91 -5.20
CA ASP A 510 49.87 -5.60 -3.78
C ASP A 510 50.46 -4.20 -3.51
N SER A 511 50.46 -3.31 -4.51
CA SER A 511 51.07 -1.99 -4.41
C SER A 511 50.15 -0.88 -4.92
N TRP A 512 49.93 0.13 -4.06
CA TRP A 512 49.22 1.36 -4.41
C TRP A 512 49.91 2.10 -5.57
N SER A 513 51.22 2.23 -5.52
CA SER A 513 51.99 2.99 -6.52
C SER A 513 51.85 2.41 -7.93
N GLU A 514 51.78 1.08 -8.06
CA GLU A 514 51.56 0.41 -9.36
C GLU A 514 50.18 0.69 -9.92
N LEU A 515 49.17 0.67 -9.05
CA LEU A 515 47.79 0.92 -9.46
C LEU A 515 47.55 2.39 -9.79
N ALA A 516 48.11 3.31 -9.00
CA ALA A 516 48.01 4.75 -9.21
C ALA A 516 48.78 5.21 -10.48
N ALA A 517 49.78 4.49 -10.90
CA ALA A 517 50.52 4.79 -12.13
C ALA A 517 49.80 4.32 -13.42
N ARG A 518 48.71 3.57 -13.32
CA ARG A 518 47.95 3.10 -14.49
C ARG A 518 47.08 4.23 -15.06
N ASP A 519 47.25 4.51 -16.35
CA ASP A 519 46.35 5.39 -17.11
C ASP A 519 45.06 4.68 -17.52
N GLU A 520 44.12 5.41 -18.12
CA GLU A 520 42.83 4.87 -18.58
C GLU A 520 43.00 3.73 -19.61
N ALA A 521 44.00 3.85 -20.52
CA ALA A 521 44.25 2.84 -21.55
C ALA A 521 44.73 1.53 -20.93
N ARG A 522 45.60 1.60 -19.94
CA ARG A 522 46.10 0.44 -19.20
C ARG A 522 45.01 -0.22 -18.36
N TRP A 523 44.11 0.56 -17.74
CA TRP A 523 42.92 0.02 -17.07
C TRP A 523 41.98 -0.64 -18.05
N GLN A 524 41.78 -0.07 -19.24
CA GLN A 524 40.90 -0.62 -20.26
C GLN A 524 41.42 -1.91 -20.88
N ALA A 525 42.73 -2.11 -20.86
CA ALA A 525 43.36 -3.35 -21.34
C ALA A 525 43.12 -4.55 -20.42
N GLU A 526 42.68 -4.33 -19.17
CA GLU A 526 42.39 -5.41 -18.23
C GLU A 526 41.08 -6.14 -18.62
N PRO A 527 41.07 -7.48 -18.53
CA PRO A 527 39.86 -8.28 -18.85
C PRO A 527 38.64 -7.83 -18.04
N GLY A 528 37.52 -7.53 -18.71
CA GLY A 528 36.26 -7.14 -18.06
C GLY A 528 36.14 -5.66 -17.65
N ILE A 529 37.13 -4.82 -17.98
CA ILE A 529 37.14 -3.38 -17.75
C ILE A 529 36.76 -2.65 -19.04
N GLY A 530 35.55 -2.14 -19.14
CA GLY A 530 35.13 -1.27 -20.23
C GLY A 530 35.56 0.20 -20.01
N PRO A 531 35.42 1.08 -21.04
CA PRO A 531 35.88 2.48 -21.00
C PRO A 531 35.35 3.28 -19.80
N GLY A 532 34.07 3.16 -19.48
CA GLY A 532 33.47 3.85 -18.33
C GLY A 532 34.05 3.43 -16.98
N ARG A 533 34.42 2.16 -16.83
CA ARG A 533 35.04 1.64 -15.62
C ARG A 533 36.51 2.05 -15.54
N ALA A 534 37.23 2.03 -16.64
CA ALA A 534 38.63 2.50 -16.74
C ALA A 534 38.72 3.97 -16.29
N LYS A 535 37.85 4.83 -16.79
CA LYS A 535 37.74 6.23 -16.37
C LYS A 535 37.45 6.38 -14.87
N GLN A 536 36.54 5.57 -14.30
CA GLN A 536 36.26 5.59 -12.87
C GLN A 536 37.46 5.17 -12.00
N LEU A 537 38.20 4.16 -12.44
CA LEU A 537 39.38 3.69 -11.74
C LEU A 537 40.52 4.74 -11.80
N TYR A 538 40.78 5.29 -12.98
CA TYR A 538 41.74 6.37 -13.15
C TYR A 538 41.38 7.58 -12.26
N ALA A 539 40.12 8.02 -12.27
CA ALA A 539 39.63 9.11 -11.43
C ALA A 539 39.81 8.80 -9.94
N PHE A 540 39.54 7.55 -9.50
CA PHE A 540 39.70 7.14 -8.11
C PHE A 540 41.13 7.26 -7.62
N PHE A 541 42.10 6.72 -8.36
CA PHE A 541 43.53 6.76 -7.97
C PHE A 541 44.15 8.15 -8.07
N ASN A 542 43.58 9.04 -8.89
CA ASN A 542 44.06 10.42 -9.07
C ASN A 542 43.28 11.45 -8.25
N ASP A 543 42.24 11.04 -7.49
CA ASP A 543 41.50 11.93 -6.62
C ASP A 543 42.36 12.37 -5.41
N PRO A 544 42.49 13.69 -5.14
CA PRO A 544 43.35 14.19 -4.06
C PRO A 544 43.00 13.64 -2.68
N GLN A 545 41.69 13.46 -2.39
CA GLN A 545 41.24 12.92 -1.10
C GLN A 545 41.55 11.43 -0.97
N VAL A 546 41.45 10.67 -2.05
CA VAL A 546 41.83 9.25 -2.07
C VAL A 546 43.33 9.06 -1.94
N GLN A 547 44.14 9.93 -2.55
CA GLN A 547 45.58 9.96 -2.36
C GLN A 547 45.97 10.30 -0.93
N LEU A 548 45.27 11.25 -0.30
CA LEU A 548 45.47 11.55 1.13
C LEU A 548 45.15 10.34 2.01
N LEU A 549 44.05 9.62 1.74
CA LEU A 549 43.73 8.39 2.45
C LEU A 549 44.80 7.33 2.28
N SER A 550 45.39 7.17 1.08
CA SER A 550 46.50 6.22 0.86
C SER A 550 47.73 6.58 1.67
N THR A 551 48.04 7.86 1.77
CA THR A 551 49.17 8.35 2.60
C THR A 551 48.91 8.08 4.08
N GLN A 552 47.73 8.37 4.58
CA GLN A 552 47.32 8.06 5.97
C GLN A 552 47.42 6.56 6.27
N LEU A 553 46.96 5.71 5.36
CA LEU A 553 47.03 4.25 5.52
C LEU A 553 48.46 3.75 5.58
N ARG A 554 49.35 4.31 4.73
CA ARG A 554 50.79 4.03 4.76
C ARG A 554 51.43 4.44 6.10
N GLU A 555 51.10 5.63 6.62
CA GLU A 555 51.56 6.13 7.92
C GLU A 555 51.05 5.25 9.09
N GLN A 556 49.88 4.66 8.96
CA GLN A 556 49.34 3.68 9.91
C GLN A 556 49.90 2.27 9.73
N GLY A 557 50.85 2.07 8.81
CA GLY A 557 51.54 0.81 8.59
C GLY A 557 50.72 -0.25 7.85
N ILE A 558 49.69 0.17 7.09
CA ILE A 558 48.90 -0.77 6.28
C ILE A 558 49.71 -1.19 5.05
N LYS A 559 49.93 -2.49 4.91
CA LYS A 559 50.75 -3.05 3.83
C LYS A 559 50.16 -2.74 2.45
N GLY A 560 50.98 -2.37 1.50
CA GLY A 560 50.64 -2.10 0.11
C GLY A 560 50.30 -0.63 -0.22
N PHE A 561 50.15 0.24 0.78
CA PHE A 561 49.94 1.68 0.62
C PHE A 561 51.23 2.48 0.72
#